data_7c7cf5b54e43663138125c4bc0e24b33
#
_entry.id   7c7cf5b54e43663138125c4bc0e24b33
#
_cell.length_a   1.000
_cell.length_b   1.000
_cell.length_c   1.000
_cell.angle_alpha   90.00
_cell.angle_beta   90.00
_cell.angle_gamma   90.00
#
_symmetry.space_group_name_H-M   'P 1'
#
loop_
_entity.id
_entity.type
_entity.pdbx_description
1 polymer ?
#
loop_
_entity_poly.entity_id
_entity_poly.type
_entity_poly.pdbx_seq_one_letter_code
_entity_poly.pdbx_strand_id
1 'polypeptide(L)'
;MKKHSIVPAPVHQPGTRILTLSLAHFMVDLLGGTLPGVLPVALAYFKLNLGLGVVILTSMSIGCNMMQIPAALLDRHRRTPRLLALGLIMAGLIVLLAALPETTPFFLICLLMIIVGAGIAIVHPLGLRGTQHITEIAPGITTSAFMTCGFFGSAVGPWVSALLVSGFGLKGLYFLLIPTVLVILALRFTNVKLAVDHTAPANAEKKPESSAAESPWSFSALMVIGFVLNTGTATLQNLLPTWLVSLGHELSFGGLNAMLFGAGSAAGSLSLGVLTRKRSPLPFILGGLVLGIPVLIAYLFLAQYRAACVLIFFAGMLTSSGFPILVALARNAKGRLALSTRMALIVGATWGFAGVMLLPIGQLAYRFGLGRVMHLSWIFYLAALIFAALSALRNRNRAN
;
A
#
# COMPACT_ATOMS: atom_id res chain seq x y z
N MET A 1 -39.72 -37.43 14.21
CA MET A 1 -38.82 -36.27 14.00
C MET A 1 -37.84 -36.58 12.86
N LYS A 2 -38.07 -36.03 11.69
CA LYS A 2 -37.16 -36.17 10.53
C LYS A 2 -35.92 -35.32 10.77
N LYS A 3 -34.74 -35.92 10.95
CA LYS A 3 -33.44 -35.23 10.88
C LYS A 3 -33.33 -34.65 9.46
N HIS A 4 -33.51 -33.34 9.32
CA HIS A 4 -33.07 -32.68 8.14
C HIS A 4 -31.55 -32.83 8.05
N SER A 5 -31.08 -33.68 7.15
CA SER A 5 -29.69 -33.72 6.73
C SER A 5 -29.37 -32.35 6.12
N ILE A 6 -28.67 -31.50 6.86
CA ILE A 6 -28.08 -30.26 6.32
C ILE A 6 -27.04 -30.75 5.30
N VAL A 7 -27.39 -30.65 4.02
CA VAL A 7 -26.42 -30.84 2.93
C VAL A 7 -25.34 -29.77 3.15
N PRO A 8 -24.09 -30.14 3.39
CA PRO A 8 -23.04 -29.14 3.55
C PRO A 8 -22.94 -28.34 2.25
N ALA A 9 -23.00 -27.01 2.35
CA ALA A 9 -22.82 -26.12 1.22
C ALA A 9 -21.53 -26.52 0.47
N PRO A 10 -21.51 -26.52 -0.88
CA PRO A 10 -20.36 -26.95 -1.65
C PRO A 10 -19.13 -26.19 -1.20
N VAL A 11 -18.12 -26.92 -0.75
CA VAL A 11 -16.81 -26.35 -0.37
C VAL A 11 -16.14 -25.95 -1.67
N HIS A 12 -16.13 -24.66 -1.97
CA HIS A 12 -15.44 -24.13 -3.16
C HIS A 12 -13.96 -24.53 -3.14
N GLN A 13 -13.43 -24.81 -4.33
CA GLN A 13 -12.03 -25.21 -4.49
C GLN A 13 -11.08 -24.18 -3.85
N PRO A 14 -9.96 -24.60 -3.25
CA PRO A 14 -8.97 -23.71 -2.61
C PRO A 14 -8.51 -22.57 -3.52
N GLY A 15 -8.32 -22.86 -4.83
CA GLY A 15 -7.97 -21.87 -5.84
C GLY A 15 -8.99 -20.74 -5.99
N THR A 16 -10.28 -21.07 -5.96
CA THR A 16 -11.36 -20.05 -6.03
C THR A 16 -11.36 -19.16 -4.79
N ARG A 17 -11.11 -19.72 -3.60
CA ARG A 17 -11.08 -18.95 -2.35
C ARG A 17 -9.90 -17.97 -2.34
N ILE A 18 -8.71 -18.40 -2.71
CA ILE A 18 -7.55 -17.50 -2.77
C ILE A 18 -7.71 -16.44 -3.86
N LEU A 19 -8.23 -16.81 -5.03
CA LEU A 19 -8.52 -15.84 -6.10
C LEU A 19 -9.49 -14.75 -5.62
N THR A 20 -10.58 -15.13 -4.95
CA THR A 20 -11.58 -14.18 -4.45
C THR A 20 -11.00 -13.22 -3.41
N LEU A 21 -10.18 -13.73 -2.47
CA LEU A 21 -9.50 -12.89 -1.48
C LEU A 21 -8.47 -11.95 -2.14
N SER A 22 -7.73 -12.46 -3.11
CA SER A 22 -6.75 -11.68 -3.86
C SER A 22 -7.41 -10.59 -4.70
N LEU A 23 -8.56 -10.88 -5.33
CA LEU A 23 -9.36 -9.88 -6.04
C LEU A 23 -9.96 -8.83 -5.09
N ALA A 24 -10.37 -9.21 -3.88
CA ALA A 24 -10.82 -8.26 -2.87
C ALA A 24 -9.70 -7.31 -2.45
N HIS A 25 -8.47 -7.82 -2.26
CA HIS A 25 -7.31 -7.00 -1.94
C HIS A 25 -6.91 -6.09 -3.12
N PHE A 26 -6.85 -6.67 -4.34
CA PHE A 26 -6.62 -5.89 -5.56
C PHE A 26 -7.61 -4.72 -5.68
N MET A 27 -8.91 -5.00 -5.50
CA MET A 27 -9.95 -4.00 -5.70
C MET A 27 -9.89 -2.90 -4.65
N VAL A 28 -9.69 -3.25 -3.37
CA VAL A 28 -9.61 -2.25 -2.30
C VAL A 28 -8.40 -1.34 -2.46
N ASP A 29 -7.27 -1.87 -2.90
CA ASP A 29 -6.05 -1.10 -3.12
C ASP A 29 -6.11 -0.27 -4.42
N LEU A 30 -6.80 -0.77 -5.44
CA LEU A 30 -7.12 0.02 -6.64
C LEU A 30 -7.96 1.25 -6.27
N LEU A 31 -9.00 1.06 -5.43
CA LEU A 31 -9.81 2.17 -4.93
C LEU A 31 -8.97 3.14 -4.08
N GLY A 32 -8.05 2.64 -3.26
CA GLY A 32 -7.08 3.46 -2.52
C GLY A 32 -6.17 4.29 -3.42
N GLY A 33 -5.72 3.72 -4.53
CA GLY A 33 -4.90 4.40 -5.54
C GLY A 33 -5.67 5.41 -6.39
N THR A 34 -7.01 5.42 -6.34
CA THR A 34 -7.85 6.33 -7.15
C THR A 34 -7.58 7.80 -6.82
N LEU A 35 -7.53 8.16 -5.55
CA LEU A 35 -7.44 9.56 -5.13
C LEU A 35 -6.20 10.28 -5.66
N PRO A 36 -4.98 9.75 -5.58
CA PRO A 36 -3.80 10.37 -6.18
C PRO A 36 -3.94 10.60 -7.69
N GLY A 37 -4.56 9.64 -8.40
CA GLY A 37 -4.74 9.70 -9.85
C GLY A 37 -5.68 10.81 -10.31
N VAL A 38 -6.67 11.17 -9.49
CA VAL A 38 -7.69 12.18 -9.84
C VAL A 38 -7.56 13.48 -9.07
N LEU A 39 -6.59 13.58 -8.17
CA LEU A 39 -6.43 14.74 -7.29
C LEU A 39 -6.42 16.07 -8.04
N PRO A 40 -5.70 16.26 -9.18
CA PRO A 40 -5.70 17.55 -9.89
C PRO A 40 -7.10 17.98 -10.31
N VAL A 41 -7.92 17.04 -10.81
CA VAL A 41 -9.28 17.33 -11.25
C VAL A 41 -10.20 17.58 -10.06
N ALA A 42 -10.05 16.83 -8.97
CA ALA A 42 -10.81 17.05 -7.74
C ALA A 42 -10.51 18.44 -7.13
N LEU A 43 -9.24 18.85 -7.11
CA LEU A 43 -8.85 20.18 -6.65
C LEU A 43 -9.49 21.31 -7.49
N ALA A 44 -9.44 21.16 -8.81
CA ALA A 44 -10.07 22.14 -9.72
C ALA A 44 -11.59 22.19 -9.53
N TYR A 45 -12.25 21.03 -9.40
CA TYR A 45 -13.70 20.92 -9.25
C TYR A 45 -14.18 21.55 -7.92
N PHE A 46 -13.54 21.21 -6.81
CA PHE A 46 -13.91 21.75 -5.48
C PHE A 46 -13.27 23.10 -5.17
N LYS A 47 -12.55 23.71 -6.12
CA LYS A 47 -11.85 25.01 -5.96
C LYS A 47 -10.89 25.03 -4.77
N LEU A 48 -10.18 23.92 -4.56
CA LEU A 48 -9.24 23.73 -3.45
C LEU A 48 -7.80 23.95 -3.91
N ASN A 49 -6.96 24.45 -2.99
CA ASN A 49 -5.53 24.53 -3.24
C ASN A 49 -4.83 23.19 -2.91
N LEU A 50 -3.57 23.07 -3.35
CA LEU A 50 -2.78 21.86 -3.13
C LEU A 50 -2.60 21.49 -1.66
N GLY A 51 -2.43 22.48 -0.77
CA GLY A 51 -2.31 22.25 0.67
C GLY A 51 -3.53 21.51 1.25
N LEU A 52 -4.74 21.92 0.84
CA LEU A 52 -5.99 21.25 1.21
C LEU A 52 -6.11 19.87 0.53
N GLY A 53 -5.64 19.74 -0.72
CA GLY A 53 -5.58 18.45 -1.40
C GLY A 53 -4.77 17.41 -0.65
N VAL A 54 -3.64 17.82 -0.08
CA VAL A 54 -2.82 16.94 0.72
C VAL A 54 -3.50 16.59 2.05
N VAL A 55 -4.29 17.47 2.65
CA VAL A 55 -5.13 17.12 3.80
C VAL A 55 -6.14 16.02 3.44
N ILE A 56 -6.75 16.07 2.25
CA ILE A 56 -7.65 15.02 1.76
C ILE A 56 -6.92 13.68 1.64
N LEU A 57 -5.73 13.65 1.02
CA LEU A 57 -4.88 12.45 0.91
C LEU A 57 -4.52 11.89 2.30
N THR A 58 -4.11 12.75 3.21
CA THR A 58 -3.76 12.37 4.58
C THR A 58 -4.96 11.83 5.35
N SER A 59 -6.16 12.41 5.16
CA SER A 59 -7.40 11.93 5.77
C SER A 59 -7.67 10.48 5.39
N MET A 60 -7.52 10.12 4.12
CA MET A 60 -7.64 8.74 3.66
C MET A 60 -6.56 7.85 4.27
N SER A 61 -5.31 8.32 4.32
CA SER A 61 -4.19 7.59 4.91
C SER A 61 -4.39 7.33 6.41
N ILE A 62 -4.90 8.30 7.16
CA ILE A 62 -5.26 8.15 8.58
C ILE A 62 -6.34 7.06 8.73
N GLY A 63 -7.42 7.13 7.95
CA GLY A 63 -8.45 6.11 7.95
C GLY A 63 -7.88 4.72 7.68
N CYS A 64 -7.02 4.59 6.66
CA CYS A 64 -6.40 3.33 6.27
C CYS A 64 -5.46 2.77 7.36
N ASN A 65 -4.58 3.58 7.93
CA ASN A 65 -3.55 3.06 8.83
C ASN A 65 -4.03 2.93 10.27
N MET A 66 -4.82 3.89 10.78
CA MET A 66 -5.29 3.85 12.18
C MET A 66 -6.40 2.81 12.41
N MET A 67 -7.24 2.55 11.40
CA MET A 67 -8.34 1.60 11.53
C MET A 67 -7.93 0.13 11.34
N GLN A 68 -6.70 -0.18 10.93
CA GLN A 68 -6.24 -1.57 10.78
C GLN A 68 -6.24 -2.34 12.11
N ILE A 69 -5.83 -1.71 13.22
CA ILE A 69 -5.80 -2.35 14.54
C ILE A 69 -7.23 -2.64 15.04
N PRO A 70 -8.15 -1.64 15.11
CA PRO A 70 -9.55 -1.92 15.43
C PRO A 70 -10.18 -2.97 14.51
N ALA A 71 -9.94 -2.89 13.20
CA ALA A 71 -10.47 -3.86 12.24
C ALA A 71 -9.99 -5.29 12.53
N ALA A 72 -8.72 -5.47 12.87
CA ALA A 72 -8.19 -6.78 13.25
C ALA A 72 -8.81 -7.33 14.54
N LEU A 73 -9.25 -6.45 15.45
CA LEU A 73 -9.90 -6.84 16.72
C LEU A 73 -11.39 -7.17 16.56
N LEU A 74 -12.08 -6.50 15.62
CA LEU A 74 -13.51 -6.66 15.38
C LEU A 74 -13.92 -8.09 15.00
N ASP A 75 -13.01 -8.86 14.38
CA ASP A 75 -13.35 -10.16 13.78
C ASP A 75 -13.01 -11.38 14.66
N ARG A 76 -12.65 -11.21 15.91
CA ARG A 76 -12.31 -12.35 16.79
C ARG A 76 -13.40 -13.42 16.88
N HIS A 77 -14.66 -13.11 16.53
CA HIS A 77 -15.82 -14.00 16.71
C HIS A 77 -16.71 -14.18 15.46
N ARG A 78 -16.37 -13.60 14.32
CA ARG A 78 -17.22 -13.62 13.11
C ARG A 78 -16.61 -14.46 11.99
N ARG A 79 -17.39 -15.45 11.52
CA ARG A 79 -17.00 -16.43 10.48
C ARG A 79 -17.50 -16.09 9.07
N THR A 80 -17.87 -14.85 8.78
CA THR A 80 -18.52 -14.49 7.52
C THR A 80 -17.73 -13.44 6.73
N PRO A 81 -17.76 -13.48 5.39
CA PRO A 81 -17.12 -12.48 4.54
C PRO A 81 -17.82 -11.11 4.55
N ARG A 82 -18.83 -10.92 5.41
CA ARG A 82 -19.62 -9.67 5.49
C ARG A 82 -18.76 -8.45 5.79
N LEU A 83 -17.73 -8.61 6.64
CA LEU A 83 -16.82 -7.51 6.96
C LEU A 83 -15.93 -7.14 5.78
N LEU A 84 -15.48 -8.12 4.98
CA LEU A 84 -14.74 -7.83 3.74
C LEU A 84 -15.62 -7.08 2.73
N ALA A 85 -16.88 -7.51 2.58
CA ALA A 85 -17.83 -6.81 1.73
C ALA A 85 -18.11 -5.38 2.22
N LEU A 86 -18.28 -5.19 3.54
CA LEU A 86 -18.42 -3.86 4.15
C LEU A 86 -17.19 -2.99 3.87
N GLY A 87 -15.99 -3.52 4.01
CA GLY A 87 -14.75 -2.80 3.69
C GLY A 87 -14.70 -2.35 2.23
N LEU A 88 -15.07 -3.23 1.30
CA LEU A 88 -15.17 -2.89 -0.13
C LEU A 88 -16.26 -1.84 -0.43
N ILE A 89 -17.41 -1.92 0.23
CA ILE A 89 -18.46 -0.91 0.11
C ILE A 89 -17.93 0.44 0.60
N MET A 90 -17.33 0.49 1.79
CA MET A 90 -16.78 1.73 2.35
C MET A 90 -15.66 2.30 1.46
N ALA A 91 -14.74 1.46 0.96
CA ALA A 91 -13.72 1.90 0.03
C ALA A 91 -14.32 2.40 -1.29
N GLY A 92 -15.37 1.73 -1.78
CA GLY A 92 -16.11 2.12 -2.98
C GLY A 92 -16.81 3.49 -2.88
N LEU A 93 -17.05 4.00 -1.66
CA LEU A 93 -17.61 5.35 -1.47
C LEU A 93 -16.73 6.46 -2.05
N ILE A 94 -15.48 6.17 -2.45
CA ILE A 94 -14.63 7.15 -3.14
C ILE A 94 -15.30 7.69 -4.42
N VAL A 95 -16.16 6.92 -5.06
CA VAL A 95 -16.90 7.36 -6.26
C VAL A 95 -17.88 8.51 -5.97
N LEU A 96 -18.23 8.73 -4.69
CA LEU A 96 -19.09 9.84 -4.29
C LEU A 96 -18.44 11.21 -4.51
N LEU A 97 -17.09 11.28 -4.70
CA LEU A 97 -16.45 12.50 -5.18
C LEU A 97 -17.09 13.04 -6.47
N ALA A 98 -17.65 12.15 -7.30
CA ALA A 98 -18.35 12.52 -8.52
C ALA A 98 -19.80 12.98 -8.30
N ALA A 99 -20.37 12.68 -7.12
CA ALA A 99 -21.76 13.05 -6.77
C ALA A 99 -21.84 14.32 -5.92
N LEU A 100 -20.73 14.67 -5.23
CA LEU A 100 -20.71 15.83 -4.35
C LEU A 100 -20.76 17.14 -5.17
N PRO A 101 -21.58 18.14 -4.77
CA PRO A 101 -21.54 19.48 -5.35
C PRO A 101 -20.17 20.14 -5.16
N GLU A 102 -19.79 21.06 -6.07
CA GLU A 102 -18.52 21.82 -5.94
C GLU A 102 -18.45 22.65 -4.64
N THR A 103 -19.62 23.01 -4.09
CA THR A 103 -19.76 23.78 -2.85
C THR A 103 -19.70 22.90 -1.58
N THR A 104 -19.41 21.61 -1.73
CA THR A 104 -19.37 20.70 -0.58
C THR A 104 -18.37 21.19 0.45
N PRO A 105 -18.76 21.31 1.74
CA PRO A 105 -17.87 21.72 2.82
C PRO A 105 -16.64 20.79 2.89
N PHE A 106 -15.46 21.38 2.96
CA PHE A 106 -14.18 20.67 2.94
C PHE A 106 -14.09 19.52 3.97
N PHE A 107 -14.61 19.73 5.18
CA PHE A 107 -14.56 18.70 6.22
C PHE A 107 -15.36 17.44 5.86
N LEU A 108 -16.42 17.56 5.05
CA LEU A 108 -17.20 16.40 4.57
C LEU A 108 -16.39 15.58 3.55
N ILE A 109 -15.59 16.22 2.72
CA ILE A 109 -14.67 15.53 1.81
C ILE A 109 -13.62 14.77 2.62
N CYS A 110 -13.04 15.38 3.67
CA CYS A 110 -12.10 14.71 4.56
C CYS A 110 -12.75 13.54 5.31
N LEU A 111 -13.98 13.71 5.82
CA LEU A 111 -14.73 12.66 6.49
C LEU A 111 -15.00 11.49 5.54
N LEU A 112 -15.43 11.77 4.31
CA LEU A 112 -15.60 10.74 3.28
C LEU A 112 -14.29 9.96 3.06
N MET A 113 -13.16 10.65 2.97
CA MET A 113 -11.86 9.99 2.77
C MET A 113 -11.42 9.16 3.98
N ILE A 114 -11.73 9.58 5.21
CA ILE A 114 -11.50 8.76 6.41
C ILE A 114 -12.32 7.47 6.34
N ILE A 115 -13.60 7.55 5.92
CA ILE A 115 -14.47 6.38 5.77
C ILE A 115 -13.95 5.45 4.67
N VAL A 116 -13.53 5.98 3.52
CA VAL A 116 -12.90 5.22 2.44
C VAL A 116 -11.65 4.50 2.96
N GLY A 117 -10.75 5.23 3.65
CA GLY A 117 -9.56 4.64 4.26
C GLY A 117 -9.88 3.55 5.27
N ALA A 118 -10.90 3.76 6.12
CA ALA A 118 -11.34 2.74 7.07
C ALA A 118 -11.85 1.47 6.37
N GLY A 119 -12.51 1.61 5.21
CA GLY A 119 -12.90 0.48 4.36
C GLY A 119 -11.69 -0.32 3.89
N ILE A 120 -10.64 0.36 3.41
CA ILE A 120 -9.37 -0.26 3.02
C ILE A 120 -8.74 -0.99 4.20
N ALA A 121 -8.70 -0.34 5.37
CA ALA A 121 -8.16 -0.90 6.61
C ALA A 121 -8.84 -2.21 7.05
N ILE A 122 -10.13 -2.37 6.82
CA ILE A 122 -10.88 -3.58 7.16
C ILE A 122 -10.43 -4.77 6.31
N VAL A 123 -10.23 -4.57 5.01
CA VAL A 123 -9.94 -5.67 4.08
C VAL A 123 -8.55 -6.27 4.29
N HIS A 124 -7.54 -5.46 4.63
CA HIS A 124 -6.17 -5.92 4.77
C HIS A 124 -5.99 -7.04 5.82
N PRO A 125 -6.26 -6.83 7.13
CA PRO A 125 -6.05 -7.87 8.13
C PRO A 125 -7.02 -9.04 7.98
N LEU A 126 -8.28 -8.78 7.58
CA LEU A 126 -9.28 -9.84 7.45
C LEU A 126 -9.03 -10.70 6.22
N GLY A 127 -8.63 -10.11 5.09
CA GLY A 127 -8.26 -10.84 3.88
C GLY A 127 -7.01 -11.70 4.12
N LEU A 128 -5.97 -11.13 4.73
CA LEU A 128 -4.76 -11.89 5.08
C LEU A 128 -5.07 -13.05 6.02
N ARG A 129 -5.92 -12.85 7.02
CA ARG A 129 -6.40 -13.92 7.90
C ARG A 129 -7.18 -14.98 7.12
N GLY A 130 -8.03 -14.56 6.17
CA GLY A 130 -8.75 -15.45 5.27
C GLY A 130 -7.83 -16.39 4.48
N THR A 131 -6.64 -15.93 4.06
CA THR A 131 -5.66 -16.78 3.36
C THR A 131 -5.10 -17.89 4.24
N GLN A 132 -4.99 -17.66 5.56
CA GLN A 132 -4.49 -18.64 6.53
C GLN A 132 -5.47 -19.81 6.76
N HIS A 133 -6.75 -19.64 6.39
CA HIS A 133 -7.75 -20.72 6.43
C HIS A 133 -7.72 -21.62 5.18
N ILE A 134 -6.89 -21.30 4.19
CA ILE A 134 -6.69 -22.12 2.99
C ILE A 134 -5.49 -23.02 3.25
N THR A 135 -5.73 -24.13 3.96
CA THR A 135 -4.67 -25.08 4.39
C THR A 135 -4.22 -26.02 3.30
N GLU A 136 -5.00 -26.16 2.22
CA GLU A 136 -4.74 -27.06 1.08
C GLU A 136 -3.64 -26.49 0.14
N ILE A 137 -3.31 -25.21 0.27
CA ILE A 137 -2.23 -24.53 -0.48
C ILE A 137 -1.20 -24.04 0.52
N ALA A 138 0.10 -24.16 0.18
CA ALA A 138 1.17 -23.71 1.06
C ALA A 138 0.97 -22.24 1.50
N PRO A 139 1.08 -21.92 2.81
CA PRO A 139 0.79 -20.57 3.35
C PRO A 139 1.63 -19.44 2.70
N GLY A 140 2.85 -19.75 2.26
CA GLY A 140 3.69 -18.81 1.52
C GLY A 140 3.09 -18.42 0.17
N ILE A 141 2.46 -19.37 -0.54
CA ILE A 141 1.84 -19.12 -1.84
C ILE A 141 0.57 -18.28 -1.67
N THR A 142 -0.31 -18.64 -0.72
CA THR A 142 -1.56 -17.92 -0.49
C THR A 142 -1.32 -16.49 -0.04
N THR A 143 -0.37 -16.28 0.88
CA THR A 143 0.01 -14.95 1.35
C THR A 143 0.65 -14.13 0.23
N SER A 144 1.56 -14.72 -0.54
CA SER A 144 2.22 -14.00 -1.65
C SER A 144 1.22 -13.61 -2.75
N ALA A 145 0.31 -14.50 -3.13
CA ALA A 145 -0.73 -14.19 -4.12
C ALA A 145 -1.61 -13.02 -3.65
N PHE A 146 -2.06 -13.06 -2.40
CA PHE A 146 -2.87 -12.01 -1.80
C PHE A 146 -2.13 -10.66 -1.80
N MET A 147 -0.89 -10.61 -1.30
CA MET A 147 -0.11 -9.37 -1.20
C MET A 147 0.26 -8.80 -2.58
N THR A 148 0.64 -9.66 -3.54
CA THR A 148 0.98 -9.22 -4.90
C THR A 148 -0.22 -8.59 -5.60
N CYS A 149 -1.42 -9.17 -5.44
CA CYS A 149 -2.64 -8.59 -6.01
C CYS A 149 -2.95 -7.21 -5.42
N GLY A 150 -2.77 -6.99 -4.10
CA GLY A 150 -2.94 -5.68 -3.49
C GLY A 150 -1.94 -4.66 -4.04
N PHE A 151 -0.66 -4.98 -4.07
CA PHE A 151 0.36 -4.08 -4.64
C PHE A 151 0.07 -3.73 -6.11
N PHE A 152 -0.42 -4.71 -6.88
CA PHE A 152 -0.80 -4.46 -8.27
C PHE A 152 -2.03 -3.55 -8.36
N GLY A 153 -3.04 -3.73 -7.49
CA GLY A 153 -4.19 -2.84 -7.38
C GLY A 153 -3.78 -1.39 -7.07
N SER A 154 -2.94 -1.22 -6.04
CA SER A 154 -2.40 0.09 -5.64
C SER A 154 -1.60 0.77 -6.77
N ALA A 155 -0.82 0.01 -7.54
CA ALA A 155 -0.07 0.55 -8.68
C ALA A 155 -1.00 0.98 -9.82
N VAL A 156 -2.01 0.17 -10.16
CA VAL A 156 -2.90 0.40 -11.31
C VAL A 156 -3.96 1.47 -11.02
N GLY A 157 -4.36 1.62 -9.75
CA GLY A 157 -5.43 2.52 -9.32
C GLY A 157 -5.32 3.96 -9.85
N PRO A 158 -4.16 4.63 -9.73
CA PRO A 158 -3.98 6.00 -10.21
C PRO A 158 -4.16 6.13 -11.73
N TRP A 159 -3.71 5.13 -12.48
CA TRP A 159 -3.82 5.16 -13.94
C TRP A 159 -5.23 4.89 -14.43
N VAL A 160 -5.91 3.85 -13.91
CA VAL A 160 -7.28 3.52 -14.28
C VAL A 160 -8.21 4.67 -13.94
N SER A 161 -8.11 5.23 -12.74
CA SER A 161 -8.94 6.37 -12.33
C SER A 161 -8.68 7.62 -13.18
N ALA A 162 -7.42 7.90 -13.49
CA ALA A 162 -7.05 9.00 -14.37
C ALA A 162 -7.61 8.83 -15.79
N LEU A 163 -7.56 7.61 -16.37
CA LEU A 163 -8.17 7.32 -17.67
C LEU A 163 -9.67 7.54 -17.67
N LEU A 164 -10.36 7.00 -16.66
CA LEU A 164 -11.81 7.14 -16.52
C LEU A 164 -12.21 8.62 -16.39
N VAL A 165 -11.48 9.37 -15.56
CA VAL A 165 -11.76 10.80 -15.36
C VAL A 165 -11.37 11.63 -16.57
N SER A 166 -10.31 11.28 -17.30
CA SER A 166 -9.95 11.94 -18.56
C SER A 166 -11.03 11.78 -19.63
N GLY A 167 -11.70 10.62 -19.70
CA GLY A 167 -12.74 10.36 -20.70
C GLY A 167 -14.13 10.87 -20.30
N PHE A 168 -14.48 10.83 -19.02
CA PHE A 168 -15.86 11.03 -18.56
C PHE A 168 -15.99 12.08 -17.44
N GLY A 169 -14.94 12.87 -17.17
CA GLY A 169 -14.87 13.74 -16.00
C GLY A 169 -14.96 12.94 -14.69
N LEU A 170 -15.22 13.62 -13.56
CA LEU A 170 -15.34 12.93 -12.27
C LEU A 170 -16.38 11.80 -12.28
N LYS A 171 -17.43 11.89 -13.12
CA LYS A 171 -18.44 10.83 -13.26
C LYS A 171 -17.85 9.51 -13.76
N GLY A 172 -16.70 9.52 -14.40
CA GLY A 172 -15.96 8.31 -14.77
C GLY A 172 -15.66 7.39 -13.59
N LEU A 173 -15.57 7.93 -12.36
CA LEU A 173 -15.39 7.13 -11.16
C LEU A 173 -16.50 6.12 -10.91
N TYR A 174 -17.72 6.36 -11.38
CA TYR A 174 -18.83 5.40 -11.22
C TYR A 174 -18.56 4.06 -11.90
N PHE A 175 -17.73 4.01 -12.94
CA PHE A 175 -17.37 2.73 -13.56
C PHE A 175 -16.60 1.80 -12.61
N LEU A 176 -15.94 2.34 -11.56
CA LEU A 176 -15.27 1.53 -10.53
C LEU A 176 -16.25 0.74 -9.67
N LEU A 177 -17.53 1.11 -9.64
CA LEU A 177 -18.56 0.34 -8.94
C LEU A 177 -18.78 -1.03 -9.56
N ILE A 178 -18.65 -1.17 -10.87
CA ILE A 178 -18.88 -2.43 -11.59
C ILE A 178 -17.97 -3.53 -11.05
N PRO A 179 -16.62 -3.42 -11.13
CA PRO A 179 -15.73 -4.45 -10.59
C PRO A 179 -15.84 -4.58 -9.07
N THR A 180 -16.11 -3.48 -8.33
CA THR A 180 -16.31 -3.54 -6.89
C THR A 180 -17.51 -4.43 -6.53
N VAL A 181 -18.65 -4.25 -7.18
CA VAL A 181 -19.86 -5.06 -6.97
C VAL A 181 -19.59 -6.52 -7.35
N LEU A 182 -18.91 -6.77 -8.48
CA LEU A 182 -18.57 -8.13 -8.91
C LEU A 182 -17.71 -8.86 -7.86
N VAL A 183 -16.75 -8.18 -7.25
CA VAL A 183 -15.91 -8.76 -6.18
C VAL A 183 -16.72 -9.01 -4.91
N ILE A 184 -17.63 -8.10 -4.53
CA ILE A 184 -18.53 -8.29 -3.39
C ILE A 184 -19.44 -9.52 -3.62
N LEU A 185 -19.97 -9.67 -4.82
CA LEU A 185 -20.76 -10.85 -5.18
C LEU A 185 -19.93 -12.13 -5.13
N ALA A 186 -18.68 -12.09 -5.65
CA ALA A 186 -17.77 -13.23 -5.56
C ALA A 186 -17.50 -13.62 -4.10
N LEU A 187 -17.25 -12.67 -3.20
CA LEU A 187 -17.12 -12.92 -1.74
C LEU A 187 -18.36 -13.57 -1.14
N ARG A 188 -19.55 -13.16 -1.59
CA ARG A 188 -20.83 -13.70 -1.11
C ARG A 188 -21.02 -15.16 -1.53
N PHE A 189 -20.64 -15.51 -2.76
CA PHE A 189 -20.83 -16.84 -3.32
C PHE A 189 -19.75 -17.82 -2.89
N THR A 190 -18.51 -17.40 -2.67
CA THR A 190 -17.39 -18.28 -2.31
C THR A 190 -17.33 -18.64 -0.82
N ASN A 191 -18.14 -18.03 0.02
CA ASN A 191 -18.25 -18.31 1.46
C ASN A 191 -16.89 -18.48 2.16
N VAL A 192 -16.00 -17.49 2.00
CA VAL A 192 -14.65 -17.52 2.59
C VAL A 192 -14.74 -17.45 4.13
N LYS A 193 -14.11 -18.41 4.81
CA LYS A 193 -14.06 -18.44 6.29
C LYS A 193 -12.98 -17.47 6.80
N LEU A 194 -13.32 -16.67 7.78
CA LEU A 194 -12.43 -15.64 8.37
C LEU A 194 -12.06 -15.92 9.84
N ALA A 195 -12.71 -16.89 10.50
CA ALA A 195 -12.44 -17.18 11.89
C ALA A 195 -11.17 -18.00 12.07
N VAL A 196 -10.32 -17.58 12.99
CA VAL A 196 -9.25 -18.42 13.52
C VAL A 196 -9.89 -19.39 14.52
N ASP A 197 -9.64 -20.68 14.38
CA ASP A 197 -10.10 -21.66 15.39
C ASP A 197 -9.34 -21.40 16.70
N HIS A 198 -10.08 -20.97 17.73
CA HIS A 198 -9.51 -20.69 19.06
C HIS A 198 -8.99 -21.93 19.79
N THR A 199 -9.11 -23.11 19.17
CA THR A 199 -8.61 -24.37 19.70
C THR A 199 -7.11 -24.60 19.44
N ALA A 200 -6.48 -23.80 18.58
CA ALA A 200 -5.03 -23.83 18.54
C ALA A 200 -4.49 -23.20 19.82
N PRO A 201 -3.78 -23.95 20.70
CA PRO A 201 -3.25 -23.41 21.92
C PRO A 201 -2.37 -22.20 21.58
N ALA A 202 -2.45 -21.15 22.42
CA ALA A 202 -1.65 -19.92 22.28
C ALA A 202 -0.12 -20.17 22.19
N ASN A 203 0.31 -21.40 22.41
CA ASN A 203 1.68 -21.90 22.27
C ASN A 203 2.01 -22.46 20.88
N ALA A 204 1.07 -22.44 19.93
CA ALA A 204 1.39 -22.75 18.52
C ALA A 204 1.97 -21.53 17.78
N GLU A 205 2.58 -20.54 18.47
CA GLU A 205 3.75 -19.88 17.91
C GLU A 205 4.82 -20.98 17.74
N LYS A 206 4.69 -21.76 16.65
CA LYS A 206 5.81 -22.57 16.21
C LYS A 206 7.01 -21.64 16.25
N LYS A 207 7.97 -21.95 17.12
CA LYS A 207 9.32 -21.36 17.04
C LYS A 207 9.64 -21.24 15.57
N PRO A 208 10.09 -20.09 15.08
CA PRO A 208 10.42 -19.96 13.68
C PRO A 208 11.31 -21.15 13.31
N GLU A 209 10.76 -22.06 12.50
CA GLU A 209 11.53 -23.12 11.85
C GLU A 209 12.40 -22.43 10.80
N SER A 210 13.38 -21.76 11.22
CA SER A 210 14.63 -21.61 10.51
C SER A 210 15.62 -21.00 11.50
N SER A 211 16.80 -21.54 11.51
CA SER A 211 18.05 -20.90 11.88
C SER A 211 18.34 -19.65 11.01
N ALA A 212 17.35 -18.84 10.78
CA ALA A 212 17.54 -17.54 10.16
C ALA A 212 18.37 -16.72 11.15
N ALA A 213 19.61 -16.46 10.78
CA ALA A 213 20.54 -15.66 11.57
C ALA A 213 19.83 -14.40 12.05
N GLU A 214 20.00 -14.09 13.35
CA GLU A 214 19.45 -12.87 13.92
C GLU A 214 19.83 -11.67 13.06
N SER A 215 18.86 -10.78 12.81
CA SER A 215 19.17 -9.57 12.06
C SER A 215 20.26 -8.79 12.79
N PRO A 216 21.34 -8.42 12.12
CA PRO A 216 22.38 -7.58 12.72
C PRO A 216 21.86 -6.18 13.07
N TRP A 217 20.70 -5.79 12.55
CA TRP A 217 20.15 -4.46 12.70
C TRP A 217 19.20 -4.36 13.89
N SER A 218 19.31 -3.27 14.65
CA SER A 218 18.35 -2.98 15.70
C SER A 218 16.98 -2.66 15.09
N PHE A 219 15.91 -3.03 15.79
CA PHE A 219 14.55 -2.74 15.33
C PHE A 219 14.31 -1.24 15.11
N SER A 220 14.87 -0.38 15.98
CA SER A 220 14.76 1.09 15.83
C SER A 220 15.43 1.61 14.56
N ALA A 221 16.60 1.05 14.16
CA ALA A 221 17.23 1.43 12.90
C ALA A 221 16.36 1.07 11.69
N LEU A 222 15.78 -0.14 11.70
CA LEU A 222 14.85 -0.57 10.64
C LEU A 222 13.60 0.32 10.57
N MET A 223 13.06 0.75 11.72
CA MET A 223 11.94 1.68 11.78
C MET A 223 12.28 3.03 11.16
N VAL A 224 13.43 3.62 11.48
CA VAL A 224 13.85 4.92 10.91
C VAL A 224 14.04 4.80 9.40
N ILE A 225 14.76 3.78 8.94
CA ILE A 225 14.98 3.55 7.50
C ILE A 225 13.64 3.35 6.78
N GLY A 226 12.76 2.50 7.32
CA GLY A 226 11.44 2.24 6.76
C GLY A 226 10.56 3.48 6.72
N PHE A 227 10.56 4.30 7.78
CA PHE A 227 9.83 5.56 7.83
C PHE A 227 10.29 6.55 6.74
N VAL A 228 11.59 6.78 6.63
CA VAL A 228 12.14 7.74 5.65
C VAL A 228 11.91 7.24 4.22
N LEU A 229 12.13 5.94 3.97
CA LEU A 229 11.90 5.32 2.67
C LEU A 229 10.43 5.44 2.25
N ASN A 230 9.50 5.10 3.16
CA ASN A 230 8.08 5.16 2.88
C ASN A 230 7.58 6.59 2.70
N THR A 231 8.19 7.59 3.38
CA THR A 231 7.87 9.00 3.16
C THR A 231 8.20 9.44 1.74
N GLY A 232 9.38 9.07 1.22
CA GLY A 232 9.74 9.32 -0.17
C GLY A 232 8.79 8.63 -1.15
N THR A 233 8.50 7.36 -0.91
CA THR A 233 7.58 6.56 -1.73
C THR A 233 6.16 7.15 -1.72
N ALA A 234 5.62 7.50 -0.54
CA ALA A 234 4.30 8.12 -0.42
C ALA A 234 4.24 9.49 -1.11
N THR A 235 5.32 10.29 -1.02
CA THR A 235 5.41 11.59 -1.72
C THR A 235 5.28 11.40 -3.24
N LEU A 236 6.05 10.47 -3.82
CA LEU A 236 5.98 10.20 -5.25
C LEU A 236 4.62 9.61 -5.64
N GLN A 237 4.14 8.58 -4.95
CA GLN A 237 2.87 7.94 -5.30
C GLN A 237 1.67 8.91 -5.24
N ASN A 238 1.66 9.84 -4.29
CA ASN A 238 0.51 10.71 -4.09
C ASN A 238 0.59 12.04 -4.86
N LEU A 239 1.78 12.59 -5.09
CA LEU A 239 1.93 13.91 -5.70
C LEU A 239 2.41 13.88 -7.14
N LEU A 240 2.95 12.75 -7.63
CA LEU A 240 3.46 12.62 -8.99
C LEU A 240 2.41 12.92 -10.08
N PRO A 241 1.16 12.39 -10.01
CA PRO A 241 0.16 12.73 -11.00
C PRO A 241 -0.15 14.25 -11.05
N THR A 242 -0.29 14.86 -9.88
CA THR A 242 -0.56 16.31 -9.76
C THR A 242 0.59 17.14 -10.30
N TRP A 243 1.83 16.73 -10.04
CA TRP A 243 3.00 17.42 -10.54
C TRP A 243 3.09 17.34 -12.07
N LEU A 244 2.90 16.17 -12.67
CA LEU A 244 2.94 16.00 -14.12
C LEU A 244 1.85 16.82 -14.84
N VAL A 245 0.65 16.89 -14.25
CA VAL A 245 -0.40 17.78 -14.76
C VAL A 245 0.04 19.25 -14.68
N SER A 246 0.74 19.67 -13.62
CA SER A 246 1.27 21.02 -13.52
C SER A 246 2.40 21.34 -14.50
N LEU A 247 3.05 20.32 -15.08
CA LEU A 247 4.01 20.42 -16.18
C LEU A 247 3.33 20.45 -17.58
N GLY A 248 1.99 20.38 -17.62
CA GLY A 248 1.22 20.40 -18.87
C GLY A 248 0.94 19.02 -19.47
N HIS A 249 1.26 17.92 -18.77
CA HIS A 249 0.88 16.59 -19.21
C HIS A 249 -0.60 16.29 -18.96
N GLU A 250 -1.14 15.35 -19.73
CA GLU A 250 -2.48 14.83 -19.53
C GLU A 250 -2.61 14.09 -18.18
N LEU A 251 -3.81 14.09 -17.59
CA LEU A 251 -4.09 13.39 -16.36
C LEU A 251 -3.76 11.89 -16.44
N SER A 252 -4.12 11.26 -17.57
CA SER A 252 -3.85 9.84 -17.85
C SER A 252 -2.35 9.53 -17.84
N PHE A 253 -1.51 10.44 -18.34
CA PHE A 253 -0.06 10.29 -18.30
C PHE A 253 0.49 10.45 -16.89
N GLY A 254 -0.07 11.36 -16.09
CA GLY A 254 0.23 11.46 -14.65
C GLY A 254 -0.05 10.17 -13.91
N GLY A 255 -1.25 9.60 -14.11
CA GLY A 255 -1.64 8.31 -13.54
C GLY A 255 -0.75 7.16 -14.01
N LEU A 256 -0.38 7.13 -15.31
CA LEU A 256 0.54 6.14 -15.88
C LEU A 256 1.91 6.15 -15.18
N ASN A 257 2.47 7.33 -14.93
CA ASN A 257 3.77 7.44 -14.26
C ASN A 257 3.69 6.94 -12.80
N ALA A 258 2.61 7.24 -12.07
CA ALA A 258 2.39 6.68 -10.73
C ALA A 258 2.26 5.15 -10.78
N MET A 259 1.56 4.61 -11.78
CA MET A 259 1.47 3.16 -12.02
C MET A 259 2.85 2.57 -12.31
N LEU A 260 3.64 3.18 -13.19
CA LEU A 260 4.98 2.68 -13.54
C LEU A 260 5.92 2.69 -12.33
N PHE A 261 5.88 3.72 -11.49
CA PHE A 261 6.62 3.76 -10.23
C PHE A 261 6.24 2.60 -9.31
N GLY A 262 4.93 2.38 -9.09
CA GLY A 262 4.43 1.27 -8.28
C GLY A 262 4.76 -0.11 -8.87
N ALA A 263 4.60 -0.28 -10.19
CA ALA A 263 4.95 -1.52 -10.90
C ALA A 263 6.46 -1.81 -10.84
N GLY A 264 7.29 -0.78 -10.97
CA GLY A 264 8.73 -0.87 -10.78
C GLY A 264 9.08 -1.34 -9.36
N SER A 265 8.46 -0.72 -8.34
CA SER A 265 8.64 -1.12 -6.94
C SER A 265 8.26 -2.58 -6.70
N ALA A 266 7.15 -3.04 -7.26
CA ALA A 266 6.72 -4.43 -7.17
C ALA A 266 7.69 -5.39 -7.87
N ALA A 267 8.11 -5.07 -9.09
CA ALA A 267 9.08 -5.86 -9.85
C ALA A 267 10.43 -5.96 -9.11
N GLY A 268 10.91 -4.84 -8.57
CA GLY A 268 12.13 -4.79 -7.77
C GLY A 268 12.02 -5.63 -6.49
N SER A 269 10.88 -5.56 -5.79
CA SER A 269 10.63 -6.34 -4.57
C SER A 269 10.64 -7.84 -4.84
N LEU A 270 10.02 -8.29 -5.94
CA LEU A 270 10.06 -9.69 -6.37
C LEU A 270 11.49 -10.13 -6.73
N SER A 271 12.20 -9.31 -7.51
CA SER A 271 13.59 -9.58 -7.89
C SER A 271 14.50 -9.69 -6.65
N LEU A 272 14.38 -8.75 -5.71
CA LEU A 272 15.14 -8.78 -4.47
C LEU A 272 14.78 -9.98 -3.60
N GLY A 273 13.51 -10.38 -3.54
CA GLY A 273 13.06 -11.58 -2.83
C GLY A 273 13.76 -12.86 -3.33
N VAL A 274 13.98 -12.96 -4.65
CA VAL A 274 14.72 -14.07 -5.26
C VAL A 274 16.22 -13.95 -5.00
N LEU A 275 16.81 -12.78 -5.26
CA LEU A 275 18.25 -12.53 -5.15
C LEU A 275 18.78 -12.68 -3.73
N THR A 276 18.00 -12.30 -2.73
CA THR A 276 18.38 -12.32 -1.30
C THR A 276 18.08 -13.66 -0.62
N ARG A 277 17.48 -14.63 -1.32
CA ARG A 277 17.09 -15.92 -0.73
C ARG A 277 18.24 -16.66 -0.07
N LYS A 278 19.47 -16.57 -0.64
CA LYS A 278 20.70 -17.22 -0.15
C LYS A 278 21.84 -16.23 0.13
N ARG A 279 21.57 -14.93 0.10
CA ARG A 279 22.58 -13.87 0.23
C ARG A 279 22.14 -12.84 1.26
N SER A 280 23.11 -12.15 1.86
CA SER A 280 22.80 -11.01 2.73
C SER A 280 22.00 -9.95 1.94
N PRO A 281 20.86 -9.47 2.48
CA PRO A 281 20.03 -8.50 1.77
C PRO A 281 20.62 -7.08 1.74
N LEU A 282 21.54 -6.76 2.65
CA LEU A 282 22.08 -5.42 2.82
C LEU A 282 22.74 -4.83 1.56
N PRO A 283 23.67 -5.54 0.86
CA PRO A 283 24.28 -5.00 -0.35
C PRO A 283 23.26 -4.66 -1.44
N PHE A 284 22.18 -5.42 -1.50
CA PHE A 284 21.13 -5.21 -2.50
C PHE A 284 20.26 -3.98 -2.18
N ILE A 285 19.94 -3.74 -0.89
CA ILE A 285 19.24 -2.52 -0.46
C ILE A 285 20.09 -1.28 -0.73
N LEU A 286 21.36 -1.32 -0.30
CA LEU A 286 22.28 -0.20 -0.49
C LEU A 286 22.55 0.04 -1.98
N GLY A 287 22.85 -1.02 -2.74
CA GLY A 287 23.07 -0.94 -4.20
C GLY A 287 21.86 -0.42 -4.95
N GLY A 288 20.66 -0.86 -4.57
CA GLY A 288 19.40 -0.34 -5.13
C GLY A 288 19.25 1.16 -4.90
N LEU A 289 19.51 1.65 -3.69
CA LEU A 289 19.43 3.09 -3.39
C LEU A 289 20.53 3.88 -4.11
N VAL A 290 21.79 3.38 -4.13
CA VAL A 290 22.92 4.04 -4.82
C VAL A 290 22.63 4.20 -6.32
N LEU A 291 22.08 3.18 -6.96
CA LEU A 291 21.74 3.23 -8.38
C LEU A 291 20.41 3.96 -8.64
N GLY A 292 19.45 3.80 -7.76
CA GLY A 292 18.10 4.33 -7.93
C GLY A 292 18.00 5.84 -7.72
N ILE A 293 18.79 6.42 -6.82
CA ILE A 293 18.79 7.87 -6.58
C ILE A 293 19.18 8.65 -7.84
N PRO A 294 20.28 8.35 -8.56
CA PRO A 294 20.61 9.01 -9.84
C PRO A 294 19.52 8.83 -10.89
N VAL A 295 18.91 7.65 -11.00
CA VAL A 295 17.81 7.39 -11.94
C VAL A 295 16.59 8.23 -11.59
N LEU A 296 16.24 8.34 -10.29
CA LEU A 296 15.16 9.21 -9.85
C LEU A 296 15.46 10.67 -10.13
N ILE A 297 16.67 11.15 -9.85
CA ILE A 297 17.09 12.53 -10.14
C ILE A 297 16.98 12.79 -11.66
N ALA A 298 17.49 11.89 -12.48
CA ALA A 298 17.37 12.01 -13.94
C ALA A 298 15.91 12.11 -14.39
N TYR A 299 15.03 11.25 -13.85
CA TYR A 299 13.60 11.33 -14.09
C TYR A 299 13.03 12.70 -13.73
N LEU A 300 13.32 13.20 -12.52
CA LEU A 300 12.76 14.46 -12.03
C LEU A 300 13.13 15.66 -12.91
N PHE A 301 14.34 15.68 -13.46
CA PHE A 301 14.78 16.74 -14.40
C PHE A 301 14.27 16.54 -15.82
N LEU A 302 13.97 15.31 -16.23
CA LEU A 302 13.49 14.98 -17.57
C LEU A 302 11.97 14.76 -17.64
N ALA A 303 11.23 14.95 -16.54
CA ALA A 303 9.80 14.64 -16.43
C ALA A 303 8.91 15.43 -17.42
N GLN A 304 9.40 16.54 -17.98
CA GLN A 304 8.76 17.27 -19.05
C GLN A 304 8.69 16.47 -20.37
N TYR A 305 9.56 15.46 -20.55
CA TYR A 305 9.59 14.62 -21.74
C TYR A 305 8.84 13.31 -21.49
N ARG A 306 7.93 12.93 -22.37
CA ARG A 306 7.14 11.70 -22.23
C ARG A 306 8.00 10.44 -22.12
N ALA A 307 9.11 10.38 -22.85
CA ALA A 307 10.03 9.23 -22.83
C ALA A 307 10.66 8.97 -21.44
N ALA A 308 10.70 9.98 -20.55
CA ALA A 308 11.22 9.83 -19.20
C ALA A 308 10.40 8.85 -18.35
N CYS A 309 9.18 8.50 -18.74
CA CYS A 309 8.34 7.53 -18.03
C CYS A 309 9.02 6.16 -17.82
N VAL A 310 9.99 5.80 -18.68
CA VAL A 310 10.80 4.58 -18.47
C VAL A 310 11.69 4.70 -17.23
N LEU A 311 12.22 5.89 -16.96
CA LEU A 311 13.09 6.13 -15.80
C LEU A 311 12.33 5.98 -14.49
N ILE A 312 11.06 6.40 -14.42
CA ILE A 312 10.29 6.29 -13.18
C ILE A 312 9.98 4.83 -12.80
N PHE A 313 9.84 3.94 -13.78
CA PHE A 313 9.75 2.51 -13.54
C PHE A 313 11.02 1.99 -12.86
N PHE A 314 12.19 2.29 -13.42
CA PHE A 314 13.47 1.88 -12.83
C PHE A 314 13.76 2.60 -11.51
N ALA A 315 13.36 3.85 -11.35
CA ALA A 315 13.45 4.55 -10.08
C ALA A 315 12.64 3.81 -8.99
N GLY A 316 11.38 3.45 -9.26
CA GLY A 316 10.56 2.64 -8.35
C GLY A 316 11.18 1.28 -8.05
N MET A 317 11.67 0.60 -9.10
CA MET A 317 12.33 -0.71 -8.99
C MET A 317 13.55 -0.69 -8.06
N LEU A 318 14.33 0.36 -8.09
CA LEU A 318 15.60 0.46 -7.36
C LEU A 318 15.44 1.10 -5.98
N THR A 319 14.60 2.13 -5.84
CA THR A 319 14.50 2.91 -4.60
C THR A 319 13.48 2.34 -3.61
N SER A 320 12.32 1.86 -4.08
CA SER A 320 11.19 1.50 -3.20
C SER A 320 11.07 -0.01 -2.95
N SER A 321 11.84 -0.83 -3.65
CA SER A 321 11.79 -2.30 -3.55
C SER A 321 12.37 -2.87 -2.25
N GLY A 322 13.16 -2.10 -1.50
CA GLY A 322 13.82 -2.55 -0.28
C GLY A 322 12.90 -2.73 0.93
N PHE A 323 11.70 -2.14 0.92
CA PHE A 323 10.80 -2.16 2.08
C PHE A 323 10.38 -3.58 2.53
N PRO A 324 9.98 -4.52 1.65
CA PRO A 324 9.67 -5.89 2.06
C PRO A 324 10.86 -6.60 2.74
N ILE A 325 12.09 -6.26 2.36
CA ILE A 325 13.29 -6.80 3.01
C ILE A 325 13.45 -6.22 4.43
N LEU A 326 13.19 -4.92 4.62
CA LEU A 326 13.18 -4.31 5.95
C LEU A 326 12.17 -5.00 6.86
N VAL A 327 10.99 -5.34 6.34
CA VAL A 327 9.96 -6.11 7.06
C VAL A 327 10.48 -7.49 7.45
N ALA A 328 11.14 -8.20 6.54
CA ALA A 328 11.75 -9.51 6.83
C ALA A 328 12.87 -9.41 7.88
N LEU A 329 13.72 -8.37 7.81
CA LEU A 329 14.76 -8.11 8.82
C LEU A 329 14.16 -7.76 10.18
N ALA A 330 13.06 -7.00 10.23
CA ALA A 330 12.36 -6.64 11.45
C ALA A 330 11.77 -7.87 12.17
N ARG A 331 11.37 -8.89 11.41
CA ARG A 331 10.91 -10.17 11.96
C ARG A 331 11.98 -10.83 12.85
N ASN A 332 13.25 -10.76 12.42
CA ASN A 332 14.39 -11.40 13.09
C ASN A 332 15.24 -10.40 13.90
N ALA A 333 14.79 -9.16 14.08
CA ALA A 333 15.52 -8.14 14.82
C ALA A 333 15.57 -8.46 16.32
N LYS A 334 16.71 -8.19 16.95
CA LYS A 334 16.87 -8.31 18.41
C LYS A 334 15.99 -7.31 19.15
N GLY A 335 15.39 -7.72 20.23
CA GLY A 335 14.61 -6.83 21.10
C GLY A 335 13.54 -7.55 21.93
N ARG A 336 12.98 -6.80 22.91
CA ARG A 336 11.95 -7.30 23.85
C ARG A 336 10.53 -7.29 23.26
N LEU A 337 10.33 -6.68 22.09
CA LEU A 337 9.00 -6.57 21.49
C LEU A 337 8.56 -7.91 20.90
N ALA A 338 7.30 -8.28 21.15
CA ALA A 338 6.67 -9.43 20.52
C ALA A 338 6.69 -9.32 18.99
N LEU A 339 6.72 -10.45 18.29
CA LEU A 339 6.77 -10.48 16.82
C LEU A 339 5.59 -9.72 16.20
N SER A 340 4.38 -9.94 16.71
CA SER A 340 3.17 -9.24 16.25
C SER A 340 3.29 -7.71 16.36
N THR A 341 3.83 -7.23 17.47
CA THR A 341 4.06 -5.79 17.69
C THR A 341 5.11 -5.25 16.72
N ARG A 342 6.22 -5.97 16.51
CA ARG A 342 7.25 -5.57 15.54
C ARG A 342 6.67 -5.48 14.12
N MET A 343 5.86 -6.46 13.72
CA MET A 343 5.25 -6.46 12.39
C MET A 343 4.24 -5.31 12.23
N ALA A 344 3.40 -5.07 13.25
CA ALA A 344 2.46 -3.96 13.24
C ALA A 344 3.16 -2.58 13.15
N LEU A 345 4.28 -2.41 13.86
CA LEU A 345 5.05 -1.17 13.86
C LEU A 345 5.77 -0.95 12.52
N ILE A 346 6.51 -1.97 12.02
CA ILE A 346 7.31 -1.80 10.80
C ILE A 346 6.42 -1.58 9.56
N VAL A 347 5.26 -2.21 9.49
CA VAL A 347 4.33 -2.03 8.38
C VAL A 347 3.37 -0.87 8.64
N GLY A 348 2.58 -0.94 9.70
CA GLY A 348 1.50 0.03 9.94
C GLY A 348 2.02 1.40 10.36
N ALA A 349 2.95 1.47 11.34
CA ALA A 349 3.41 2.76 11.83
C ALA A 349 4.28 3.51 10.80
N THR A 350 5.17 2.82 10.05
CA THR A 350 6.01 3.52 9.07
C THR A 350 5.20 4.11 7.90
N TRP A 351 4.19 3.38 7.40
CA TRP A 351 3.29 3.91 6.39
C TRP A 351 2.31 4.95 6.96
N GLY A 352 1.82 4.75 8.19
CA GLY A 352 0.97 5.72 8.86
C GLY A 352 1.67 7.07 9.07
N PHE A 353 2.90 7.06 9.57
CA PHE A 353 3.72 8.26 9.70
C PHE A 353 4.08 8.87 8.35
N ALA A 354 4.39 8.07 7.32
CA ALA A 354 4.62 8.57 5.97
C ALA A 354 3.39 9.30 5.41
N GLY A 355 2.19 8.78 5.66
CA GLY A 355 0.95 9.45 5.31
C GLY A 355 0.74 10.79 6.03
N VAL A 356 1.09 10.86 7.32
CA VAL A 356 1.03 12.13 8.11
C VAL A 356 2.10 13.12 7.62
N MET A 357 3.28 12.64 7.23
CA MET A 357 4.35 13.49 6.68
C MET A 357 3.98 14.15 5.35
N LEU A 358 2.97 13.66 4.65
CA LEU A 358 2.43 14.37 3.48
C LEU A 358 1.91 15.77 3.85
N LEU A 359 1.42 16.00 5.08
CA LEU A 359 0.92 17.32 5.50
C LEU A 359 1.99 18.41 5.40
N PRO A 360 3.14 18.33 6.13
CA PRO A 360 4.19 19.33 5.97
C PRO A 360 4.75 19.38 4.55
N ILE A 361 4.89 18.24 3.86
CA ILE A 361 5.34 18.18 2.45
C ILE A 361 4.37 18.95 1.55
N GLY A 362 3.07 18.76 1.72
CA GLY A 362 2.05 19.47 0.94
C GLY A 362 2.00 20.97 1.25
N GLN A 363 2.22 21.38 2.50
CA GLN A 363 2.33 22.79 2.86
C GLN A 363 3.58 23.44 2.25
N LEU A 364 4.70 22.71 2.22
CA LEU A 364 5.91 23.16 1.53
C LEU A 364 5.65 23.28 0.01
N ALA A 365 4.95 22.30 -0.58
CA ALA A 365 4.59 22.31 -1.99
C ALA A 365 3.64 23.46 -2.34
N TYR A 366 2.71 23.78 -1.46
CA TYR A 366 1.82 24.93 -1.62
C TYR A 366 2.56 26.26 -1.53
N ARG A 367 3.48 26.41 -0.55
CA ARG A 367 4.21 27.67 -0.32
C ARG A 367 5.34 27.92 -1.32
N PHE A 368 6.10 26.89 -1.65
CA PHE A 368 7.33 27.01 -2.45
C PHE A 368 7.21 26.46 -3.86
N GLY A 369 6.06 25.88 -4.20
CA GLY A 369 5.79 25.28 -5.48
C GLY A 369 6.03 23.75 -5.48
N LEU A 370 5.07 23.03 -6.06
CA LEU A 370 5.11 21.57 -6.15
C LEU A 370 6.35 21.04 -6.84
N GLY A 371 6.79 21.70 -7.92
CA GLY A 371 7.99 21.31 -8.66
C GLY A 371 9.25 21.27 -7.80
N ARG A 372 9.47 22.26 -6.93
CA ARG A 372 10.64 22.30 -6.03
C ARG A 372 10.60 21.11 -5.05
N VAL A 373 9.45 20.82 -4.47
CA VAL A 373 9.29 19.70 -3.53
C VAL A 373 9.53 18.38 -4.24
N MET A 374 8.99 18.21 -5.45
CA MET A 374 9.23 17.00 -6.24
C MET A 374 10.71 16.82 -6.59
N HIS A 375 11.41 17.87 -7.04
CA HIS A 375 12.84 17.81 -7.33
C HIS A 375 13.70 17.48 -6.09
N LEU A 376 13.22 17.72 -4.88
CA LEU A 376 13.91 17.39 -3.64
C LEU A 376 13.48 16.02 -3.05
N SER A 377 12.52 15.32 -3.64
CA SER A 377 12.00 14.05 -3.12
C SER A 377 13.04 12.93 -3.00
N TRP A 378 14.11 12.97 -3.80
CA TRP A 378 15.23 12.03 -3.70
C TRP A 378 15.99 12.10 -2.36
N ILE A 379 15.88 13.21 -1.62
CA ILE A 379 16.54 13.39 -0.32
C ILE A 379 16.07 12.34 0.70
N PHE A 380 14.82 11.90 0.63
CA PHE A 380 14.31 10.83 1.49
C PHE A 380 15.07 9.50 1.26
N TYR A 381 15.34 9.17 0.00
CA TYR A 381 16.08 7.96 -0.35
C TYR A 381 17.55 8.07 0.00
N LEU A 382 18.15 9.26 -0.13
CA LEU A 382 19.51 9.55 0.32
C LEU A 382 19.61 9.42 1.85
N ALA A 383 18.67 9.97 2.59
CA ALA A 383 18.63 9.82 4.05
C ALA A 383 18.49 8.35 4.45
N ALA A 384 17.61 7.58 3.79
CA ALA A 384 17.49 6.14 4.02
C ALA A 384 18.80 5.40 3.74
N LEU A 385 19.52 5.74 2.66
CA LEU A 385 20.82 5.20 2.31
C LEU A 385 21.87 5.49 3.40
N ILE A 386 21.94 6.75 3.86
CA ILE A 386 22.87 7.16 4.92
C ILE A 386 22.60 6.41 6.23
N PHE A 387 21.33 6.37 6.67
CA PHE A 387 20.96 5.64 7.89
C PHE A 387 21.25 4.14 7.78
N ALA A 388 21.01 3.54 6.61
CA ALA A 388 21.31 2.14 6.37
C ALA A 388 22.81 1.87 6.40
N ALA A 389 23.61 2.71 5.73
CA ALA A 389 25.07 2.59 5.71
C ALA A 389 25.68 2.77 7.12
N LEU A 390 25.27 3.81 7.86
CA LEU A 390 25.73 4.04 9.22
C LEU A 390 25.38 2.89 10.17
N SER A 391 24.18 2.33 10.03
CA SER A 391 23.75 1.16 10.82
C SER A 391 24.59 -0.08 10.50
N ALA A 392 24.96 -0.27 9.24
CA ALA A 392 25.81 -1.35 8.80
C ALA A 392 27.23 -1.24 9.37
N LEU A 393 27.83 -0.04 9.30
CA LEU A 393 29.16 0.24 9.84
C LEU A 393 29.21 0.00 11.36
N ARG A 394 28.21 0.51 12.10
CA ARG A 394 28.12 0.32 13.55
C ARG A 394 28.03 -1.15 13.96
N ASN A 395 27.32 -1.95 13.16
CA ASN A 395 27.20 -3.38 13.46
C ASN A 395 28.49 -4.14 13.16
N ARG A 396 29.24 -3.76 12.11
CA ARG A 396 30.55 -4.35 11.81
C ARG A 396 31.55 -4.09 12.92
N ASN A 397 31.61 -2.86 13.46
CA ASN A 397 32.49 -2.49 14.56
C ASN A 397 32.16 -3.16 15.91
N ARG A 398 30.95 -3.72 16.06
CA ARG A 398 30.55 -4.48 17.25
C ARG A 398 30.80 -5.98 17.14
N ALA A 399 31.04 -6.46 15.92
CA ALA A 399 31.32 -7.86 15.65
C ALA A 399 32.84 -8.17 15.64
N ASN A 400 33.67 -7.13 15.45
CA ASN A 400 35.11 -7.12 15.65
C ASN A 400 35.45 -6.72 17.10
#